data_f273648addbb795d694a88a28e4be51d
#
_entry.id   f273648addbb795d694a88a28e4be51d
#
_cell.length_a   1.000
_cell.length_b   1.000
_cell.length_c   1.000
_cell.angle_alpha   90.00
_cell.angle_beta   90.00
_cell.angle_gamma   90.00
#
_symmetry.space_group_name_H-M   'P 1'
#
loop_
_entity.id
_entity.type
_entity.pdbx_description
1 polymer ?
#
loop_
_entity_poly.entity_id
_entity_poly.type
_entity_poly.pdbx_seq_one_letter_code
_entity_poly.pdbx_strand_id
1 'polypeptide(L)'
;RRPPRSTPLYSSAASDVYKRQVINYMTGLPWDVPKEYSLGSPLYSLNKVTTPTLIHVGEYDERVPVQHSIVLHRALNVYLGIDTELIIYPGEGHGLSKHSHRMAKLKWDIEWFEKYLR
;
A
#
# COMPACT_ATOMS: atom_id res chain seq x y z
N ARG A 1 1.19 -23.92 -22.82
CA ARG A 1 0.98 -22.55 -22.25
C ARG A 1 0.85 -22.70 -20.74
N ARG A 2 1.77 -22.12 -19.97
CA ARG A 2 1.64 -22.04 -18.52
C ARG A 2 0.54 -21.03 -18.21
N PRO A 3 -0.39 -21.31 -17.28
CA PRO A 3 -1.36 -20.33 -16.84
C PRO A 3 -0.64 -19.11 -16.23
N PRO A 4 -1.19 -17.90 -16.35
CA PRO A 4 -0.61 -16.73 -15.71
C PRO A 4 -0.50 -16.99 -14.21
N ARG A 5 0.68 -16.73 -13.64
CA ARG A 5 0.89 -16.83 -12.19
C ARG A 5 0.00 -15.76 -11.55
N SER A 6 -1.03 -16.20 -10.85
CA SER A 6 -1.78 -15.31 -9.99
C SER A 6 -0.85 -14.78 -8.91
N THR A 7 -0.61 -13.47 -8.91
CA THR A 7 0.12 -12.80 -7.84
C THR A 7 -0.73 -12.93 -6.57
N PRO A 8 -0.22 -13.48 -5.48
CA PRO A 8 -1.01 -13.58 -4.25
C PRO A 8 -1.40 -12.18 -3.76
N LEU A 9 -2.66 -12.00 -3.43
CA LEU A 9 -3.29 -10.73 -3.01
C LEU A 9 -2.67 -10.06 -1.76
N TYR A 10 -1.71 -10.68 -1.10
CA TYR A 10 -1.06 -10.20 0.13
C TYR A 10 0.46 -10.23 0.06
N SER A 11 1.00 -10.41 -1.11
CA SER A 11 2.44 -10.40 -1.32
C SER A 11 2.86 -9.04 -1.85
N SER A 12 3.26 -8.16 -0.97
CA SER A 12 4.11 -7.03 -1.33
C SER A 12 5.49 -7.48 -1.84
N ALA A 13 5.68 -8.77 -1.98
CA ALA A 13 6.96 -9.36 -2.26
C ALA A 13 6.89 -10.26 -3.49
N ALA A 14 7.14 -9.67 -4.62
CA ALA A 14 7.28 -10.37 -5.89
C ALA A 14 8.55 -11.23 -5.99
N SER A 15 9.47 -11.21 -5.02
CA SER A 15 10.67 -12.00 -5.05
C SER A 15 10.68 -13.12 -3.99
N ASP A 16 11.25 -14.26 -4.33
CA ASP A 16 11.40 -15.41 -3.42
C ASP A 16 12.18 -15.04 -2.13
N VAL A 17 13.02 -14.00 -2.18
CA VAL A 17 13.76 -13.48 -1.02
C VAL A 17 12.82 -12.88 0.00
N TYR A 18 11.88 -12.02 -0.42
CA TYR A 18 10.89 -11.44 0.46
C TYR A 18 9.92 -12.48 1.02
N LYS A 19 9.56 -13.46 0.19
CA LYS A 19 8.71 -14.57 0.61
C LYS A 19 9.32 -15.33 1.79
N ARG A 20 10.60 -15.64 1.72
CA ARG A 20 11.35 -16.27 2.83
C ARG A 20 11.46 -15.38 4.04
N GLN A 21 11.73 -14.09 3.85
CA GLN A 21 11.79 -13.12 4.95
C GLN A 21 10.46 -13.01 5.69
N VAL A 22 9.34 -12.91 4.99
CA VAL A 22 8.02 -12.84 5.61
C VAL A 22 7.69 -14.12 6.36
N ILE A 23 7.93 -15.30 5.77
CA ILE A 23 7.69 -16.58 6.42
C ILE A 23 8.57 -16.74 7.69
N ASN A 24 9.83 -16.35 7.62
CA ASN A 24 10.74 -16.42 8.76
C ASN A 24 10.35 -15.43 9.87
N TYR A 25 9.95 -14.21 9.49
CA TYR A 25 9.51 -13.20 10.45
C TYR A 25 8.20 -13.58 11.13
N MET A 26 7.24 -14.11 10.38
CA MET A 26 5.93 -14.52 10.88
C MET A 26 5.92 -15.94 11.46
N THR A 27 7.04 -16.66 11.42
CA THR A 27 7.20 -18.03 11.93
C THR A 27 6.41 -19.12 11.22
N GLY A 28 5.79 -18.82 10.08
CA GLY A 28 5.02 -19.77 9.28
C GLY A 28 4.22 -19.11 8.16
N LEU A 29 3.37 -19.89 7.53
CA LEU A 29 2.48 -19.43 6.47
C LEU A 29 1.17 -18.85 7.04
N PRO A 30 0.43 -18.00 6.30
CA PRO A 30 -0.78 -17.35 6.81
C PRO A 30 -1.85 -18.30 7.37
N TRP A 31 -1.97 -19.47 6.77
CA TRP A 31 -2.94 -20.48 7.22
C TRP A 31 -2.44 -21.33 8.40
N ASP A 32 -1.12 -21.34 8.66
CA ASP A 32 -0.52 -22.04 9.79
C ASP A 32 -0.51 -21.17 11.06
N VAL A 33 -0.29 -19.86 10.86
CA VAL A 33 -0.15 -18.87 11.94
C VAL A 33 -1.02 -17.62 11.67
N PRO A 34 -2.34 -17.77 11.51
CA PRO A 34 -3.22 -16.68 11.11
C PRO A 34 -3.27 -15.52 12.11
N LYS A 35 -3.03 -15.81 13.37
CA LYS A 35 -3.03 -14.81 14.46
C LYS A 35 -1.86 -13.85 14.33
N GLU A 36 -0.68 -14.34 14.03
CA GLU A 36 0.54 -13.56 13.83
C GLU A 36 0.37 -12.62 12.63
N TYR A 37 -0.21 -13.12 11.53
CA TYR A 37 -0.52 -12.29 10.36
C TYR A 37 -1.57 -11.22 10.65
N SER A 38 -2.59 -11.53 11.44
CA SER A 38 -3.57 -10.53 11.86
C SER A 38 -2.95 -9.44 12.72
N LEU A 39 -2.10 -9.80 13.67
CA LEU A 39 -1.38 -8.85 14.54
C LEU A 39 -0.40 -7.98 13.76
N GLY A 40 0.26 -8.55 12.75
CA GLY A 40 1.21 -7.84 11.89
C GLY A 40 0.55 -7.02 10.76
N SER A 41 -0.77 -7.15 10.56
CA SER A 41 -1.48 -6.43 9.50
C SER A 41 -2.11 -5.14 10.00
N PRO A 42 -1.71 -3.97 9.46
CA PRO A 42 -2.32 -2.68 9.81
C PRO A 42 -3.83 -2.64 9.62
N LEU A 43 -4.36 -3.43 8.68
CA LEU A 43 -5.79 -3.46 8.34
C LEU A 43 -6.69 -3.71 9.56
N TYR A 44 -6.27 -4.59 10.47
CA TYR A 44 -7.04 -4.91 11.68
C TYR A 44 -6.93 -3.86 12.79
N SER A 45 -6.16 -2.80 12.57
CA SER A 45 -5.96 -1.70 13.53
C SER A 45 -6.31 -0.33 12.93
N LEU A 46 -6.88 -0.29 11.74
CA LEU A 46 -7.22 0.97 11.06
C LEU A 46 -8.24 1.82 11.84
N ASN A 47 -9.10 1.20 12.63
CA ASN A 47 -10.04 1.90 13.50
C ASN A 47 -9.38 2.80 14.56
N LYS A 48 -8.07 2.67 14.77
CA LYS A 48 -7.29 3.53 15.67
C LYS A 48 -6.65 4.72 14.95
N VAL A 49 -6.71 4.77 13.63
CA VAL A 49 -6.14 5.85 12.83
C VAL A 49 -7.03 7.07 12.93
N THR A 50 -6.43 8.21 13.19
CA THR A 50 -7.10 9.54 13.22
C THR A 50 -6.37 10.56 12.35
N THR A 51 -5.21 10.22 11.85
CA THR A 51 -4.32 11.11 11.11
C THR A 51 -4.75 11.22 9.66
N PRO A 52 -4.91 12.45 9.12
CA PRO A 52 -5.09 12.67 7.69
C PRO A 52 -3.98 12.02 6.89
N THR A 53 -4.35 11.31 5.83
CA THR A 53 -3.41 10.41 5.14
C THR A 53 -3.37 10.68 3.63
N LEU A 54 -2.18 10.92 3.10
CA LEU A 54 -1.92 11.03 1.66
C LEU A 54 -1.23 9.76 1.16
N ILE A 55 -1.82 9.11 0.15
CA ILE A 55 -1.35 7.85 -0.40
C ILE A 55 -0.89 8.07 -1.84
N HIS A 56 0.33 7.65 -2.16
CA HIS A 56 0.87 7.66 -3.51
C HIS A 56 1.14 6.23 -3.99
N VAL A 57 0.74 5.92 -5.22
CA VAL A 57 0.98 4.59 -5.80
C VAL A 57 1.11 4.67 -7.32
N GLY A 58 1.98 3.85 -7.91
CA GLY A 58 2.06 3.63 -9.35
C GLY A 58 0.95 2.69 -9.81
N GLU A 59 0.36 2.98 -10.98
CA GLU A 59 -0.70 2.16 -11.57
C GLU A 59 -0.27 0.70 -11.78
N TYR A 60 0.99 0.49 -12.18
CA TYR A 60 1.58 -0.82 -12.46
C TYR A 60 2.62 -1.23 -11.40
N ASP A 61 2.40 -0.87 -10.17
CA ASP A 61 3.26 -1.31 -9.08
C ASP A 61 3.10 -2.82 -8.86
N GLU A 62 4.11 -3.58 -9.27
CA GLU A 62 4.14 -5.05 -9.12
C GLU A 62 4.57 -5.49 -7.72
N ARG A 63 5.20 -4.61 -6.95
CA ARG A 63 5.68 -4.91 -5.58
C ARG A 63 4.58 -4.67 -4.55
N VAL A 64 3.91 -3.55 -4.70
CA VAL A 64 2.76 -3.17 -3.87
C VAL A 64 1.58 -2.87 -4.80
N PRO A 65 0.78 -3.87 -5.15
CA PRO A 65 -0.34 -3.69 -6.08
C PRO A 65 -1.25 -2.53 -5.70
N VAL A 66 -1.66 -1.75 -6.71
CA VAL A 66 -2.50 -0.55 -6.53
C VAL A 66 -3.77 -0.81 -5.71
N GLN A 67 -4.28 -2.04 -5.76
CA GLN A 67 -5.46 -2.47 -5.00
C GLN A 67 -5.28 -2.30 -3.49
N HIS A 68 -4.07 -2.49 -2.96
CA HIS A 68 -3.80 -2.28 -1.53
C HIS A 68 -4.01 -0.82 -1.13
N SER A 69 -3.56 0.11 -1.97
CA SER A 69 -3.76 1.55 -1.75
C SER A 69 -5.24 1.95 -1.88
N ILE A 70 -5.97 1.36 -2.82
CA ILE A 70 -7.41 1.58 -2.99
C ILE A 70 -8.19 1.08 -1.76
N VAL A 71 -7.87 -0.11 -1.26
CA VAL A 71 -8.50 -0.68 -0.05
C VAL A 71 -8.21 0.20 1.17
N LEU A 72 -6.96 0.64 1.35
CA LEU A 72 -6.57 1.51 2.45
C LEU A 72 -7.30 2.86 2.39
N HIS A 73 -7.29 3.52 1.22
CA HIS A 73 -8.01 4.77 1.01
C HIS A 73 -9.50 4.62 1.34
N ARG A 74 -10.13 3.57 0.85
CA ARG A 74 -11.55 3.31 1.07
C ARG A 74 -11.86 3.07 2.55
N ALA A 75 -11.02 2.33 3.24
CA ALA A 75 -11.15 2.08 4.67
C ALA A 75 -11.06 3.38 5.48
N LEU A 76 -10.05 4.21 5.23
CA LEU A 76 -9.83 5.44 5.95
C LEU A 76 -10.88 6.51 5.60
N ASN A 77 -11.09 6.76 4.31
CA ASN A 77 -11.95 7.84 3.85
C ASN A 77 -13.45 7.50 3.99
N VAL A 78 -13.88 6.38 3.40
CA VAL A 78 -15.33 6.06 3.31
C VAL A 78 -15.87 5.50 4.62
N TYR A 79 -15.16 4.56 5.25
CA TYR A 79 -15.67 3.89 6.44
C TYR A 79 -15.34 4.60 7.74
N LEU A 80 -14.17 5.21 7.85
CA LEU A 80 -13.72 5.89 9.07
C LEU A 80 -13.87 7.41 9.02
N GLY A 81 -14.18 8.00 7.86
CA GLY A 81 -14.38 9.44 7.69
C GLY A 81 -13.11 10.27 7.90
N ILE A 82 -11.93 9.66 7.73
CA ILE A 82 -10.64 10.33 7.85
C ILE A 82 -10.31 10.99 6.53
N ASP A 83 -9.90 12.25 6.56
CA ASP A 83 -9.46 12.97 5.37
C ASP A 83 -8.26 12.23 4.73
N THR A 84 -8.49 11.67 3.56
CA THR A 84 -7.54 10.79 2.90
C THR A 84 -7.60 10.99 1.40
N GLU A 85 -6.45 11.22 0.79
CA GLU A 85 -6.30 11.33 -0.67
C GLU A 85 -5.48 10.17 -1.22
N LEU A 86 -5.86 9.69 -2.40
CA LEU A 86 -5.15 8.66 -3.14
C LEU A 86 -4.74 9.17 -4.51
N ILE A 87 -3.45 9.23 -4.75
CA ILE A 87 -2.86 9.65 -6.02
C ILE A 87 -2.28 8.45 -6.74
N ILE A 88 -2.89 8.09 -7.86
CA ILE A 88 -2.44 7.01 -8.73
C ILE A 88 -1.70 7.61 -9.93
N TYR A 89 -0.46 7.20 -10.15
CA TYR A 89 0.39 7.68 -11.24
C TYR A 89 0.32 6.75 -12.44
N PRO A 90 -0.30 7.17 -13.56
CA PRO A 90 -0.48 6.32 -14.73
C PRO A 90 0.84 5.85 -15.34
N GLY A 91 0.94 4.55 -15.63
CA GLY A 91 2.10 3.94 -16.25
C GLY A 91 3.33 3.80 -15.36
N GLU A 92 3.27 4.19 -14.09
CA GLU A 92 4.39 4.07 -13.15
C GLU A 92 4.35 2.75 -12.37
N GLY A 93 5.54 2.24 -12.03
CA GLY A 93 5.72 1.07 -11.19
C GLY A 93 5.89 1.44 -9.72
N HIS A 94 6.76 0.70 -9.02
CA HIS A 94 7.06 0.95 -7.60
C HIS A 94 7.81 2.27 -7.33
N GLY A 95 8.40 2.87 -8.35
CA GLY A 95 9.03 4.18 -8.29
C GLY A 95 8.54 5.08 -9.43
N LEU A 96 8.59 6.39 -9.22
CA LEU A 96 8.20 7.35 -10.24
C LEU A 96 9.39 7.65 -11.17
N SER A 97 9.27 7.26 -12.42
CA SER A 97 10.30 7.47 -13.45
C SER A 97 10.12 8.81 -14.19
N LYS A 98 8.87 9.18 -14.46
CA LYS A 98 8.57 10.41 -15.20
C LYS A 98 8.81 11.65 -14.33
N HIS A 99 9.52 12.64 -14.90
CA HIS A 99 9.78 13.89 -14.20
C HIS A 99 8.50 14.62 -13.79
N SER A 100 7.50 14.68 -14.68
CA SER A 100 6.20 15.30 -14.38
C SER A 100 5.50 14.67 -13.18
N HIS A 101 5.57 13.35 -13.04
CA HIS A 101 4.97 12.64 -11.91
C HIS A 101 5.72 12.91 -10.59
N ARG A 102 7.05 13.00 -10.63
CA ARG A 102 7.85 13.39 -9.46
C ARG A 102 7.55 14.81 -9.00
N MET A 103 7.37 15.74 -9.94
CA MET A 103 6.98 17.11 -9.63
C MET A 103 5.56 17.19 -9.07
N ALA A 104 4.62 16.43 -9.65
CA ALA A 104 3.26 16.34 -9.14
C ALA A 104 3.23 15.78 -7.71
N LYS A 105 4.01 14.71 -7.44
CA LYS A 105 4.13 14.15 -6.09
C LYS A 105 4.65 15.19 -5.10
N LEU A 106 5.71 15.89 -5.43
CA LEU A 106 6.27 16.93 -4.56
C LEU A 106 5.24 18.03 -4.26
N LYS A 107 4.48 18.46 -5.27
CA LYS A 107 3.41 19.45 -5.09
C LYS A 107 2.33 18.94 -4.12
N TRP A 108 1.85 17.71 -4.31
CA TRP A 108 0.89 17.07 -3.41
C TRP A 108 1.42 16.97 -1.97
N ASP A 109 2.68 16.57 -1.80
CA ASP A 109 3.30 16.48 -0.48
C ASP A 109 3.33 17.84 0.23
N ILE A 110 3.76 18.90 -0.47
CA ILE A 110 3.82 20.25 0.09
C ILE A 110 2.43 20.76 0.47
N GLU A 111 1.46 20.68 -0.45
CA GLU A 111 0.09 21.13 -0.20
C GLU A 111 -0.56 20.37 0.97
N TRP A 112 -0.31 19.06 1.07
CA TRP A 112 -0.82 18.24 2.16
C TRP A 112 -0.23 18.64 3.51
N PHE A 113 1.08 18.79 3.60
CA PHE A 113 1.73 19.22 4.82
C PHE A 113 1.36 20.65 5.21
N GLU A 114 1.24 21.55 4.25
CA GLU A 114 0.76 22.90 4.51
C GLU A 114 -0.66 22.93 5.08
N LYS A 115 -1.52 22.03 4.63
CA LYS A 115 -2.91 21.93 5.12
C LYS A 115 -2.98 21.47 6.57
N TYR A 116 -2.11 20.56 7.00
CA TYR A 116 -2.23 19.89 8.31
C TYR A 116 -1.17 20.23 9.34
N LEU A 117 -0.05 20.83 8.96
CA LEU A 117 1.05 21.14 9.88
C LEU A 117 1.24 22.63 10.17
N ARG A 118 0.27 23.44 9.80
CA ARG A 118 0.26 24.88 10.16
C ARG A 118 -0.28 25.11 11.55
#